data_ecbbf8cf5463fba49a232fc9fb492c1d
#
_entry.id   ecbbf8cf5463fba49a232fc9fb492c1d
#
_cell.length_a   1.000
_cell.length_b   1.000
_cell.length_c   1.000
_cell.angle_alpha   90.00
_cell.angle_beta   90.00
_cell.angle_gamma   90.00
#
_symmetry.space_group_name_H-M   'P 1'
#
loop_
_entity.id
_entity.type
_entity.pdbx_description
1 polymer ?
#
loop_
_entity_poly.entity_id
_entity_poly.type
_entity_poly.pdbx_seq_one_letter_code
_entity_poly.pdbx_strand_id
1 'polypeptide(L)'
;MVDDPNAALAHCPLVVTCTPAQGVVLRTLPRDDAFIAAVGAFTPKMVELSPELCRHVAQHGRIVVDTRDADHEAGDLLQAGLEVTGLATLADVVRGGVAGGTGGAARAGPGPVLFKSCGWAGWDLAAARLAVPG
;
A
#
# COMPACT_ATOMS: atom_id res chain seq x y z
N MET A 1 -6.93 -5.18 -22.82
CA MET A 1 -5.74 -5.71 -22.13
C MET A 1 -4.56 -4.88 -22.59
N VAL A 2 -3.67 -4.48 -21.72
CA VAL A 2 -2.44 -3.76 -22.08
C VAL A 2 -1.25 -4.67 -21.83
N ASP A 3 -0.21 -4.54 -22.65
CA ASP A 3 0.99 -5.39 -22.55
C ASP A 3 1.98 -4.84 -21.50
N ASP A 4 1.94 -3.53 -21.25
CA ASP A 4 2.79 -2.87 -20.24
C ASP A 4 1.94 -2.20 -19.15
N PRO A 5 1.97 -2.69 -17.90
CA PRO A 5 1.24 -2.08 -16.80
C PRO A 5 1.77 -0.68 -16.44
N ASN A 6 3.04 -0.38 -16.74
CA ASN A 6 3.63 0.94 -16.47
C ASN A 6 3.05 2.02 -17.38
N ALA A 7 2.76 1.69 -18.65
CA ALA A 7 2.08 2.61 -19.56
C ALA A 7 0.64 2.90 -19.10
N ALA A 8 -0.05 1.90 -18.53
CA ALA A 8 -1.40 2.07 -18.01
C ALA A 8 -1.45 2.95 -16.75
N LEU A 9 -0.45 2.83 -15.87
CA LEU A 9 -0.39 3.54 -14.59
C LEU A 9 -0.53 5.07 -14.74
N ALA A 10 0.07 5.64 -15.79
CA ALA A 10 0.00 7.07 -16.07
C ALA A 10 -1.43 7.59 -16.34
N HIS A 11 -2.37 6.69 -16.68
CA HIS A 11 -3.73 7.04 -17.07
C HIS A 11 -4.80 6.48 -16.11
N CYS A 12 -4.43 5.58 -15.20
CA CYS A 12 -5.36 4.92 -14.28
C CYS A 12 -5.30 5.56 -12.89
N PRO A 13 -6.38 6.18 -12.43
CA PRO A 13 -6.44 6.71 -11.06
C PRO A 13 -6.63 5.61 -10.00
N LEU A 14 -7.09 4.42 -10.39
CA LEU A 14 -7.26 3.28 -9.50
C LEU A 14 -6.39 2.12 -9.99
N VAL A 15 -5.49 1.66 -9.13
CA VAL A 15 -4.52 0.61 -9.45
C VAL A 15 -4.54 -0.44 -8.34
N VAL A 16 -4.58 -1.71 -8.73
CA VAL A 16 -4.42 -2.83 -7.80
C VAL A 16 -3.30 -3.73 -8.32
N THR A 17 -2.32 -4.02 -7.49
CA THR A 17 -1.35 -5.06 -7.74
C THR A 17 -1.63 -6.27 -6.85
N CYS A 18 -1.68 -7.45 -7.45
CA CYS A 18 -1.95 -8.71 -6.77
C CYS A 18 -1.13 -9.82 -7.43
N THR A 19 0.19 -9.65 -7.41
CA THR A 19 1.12 -10.57 -8.08
C THR A 19 1.99 -11.30 -7.06
N PRO A 20 2.36 -12.56 -7.29
CA PRO A 20 3.36 -13.24 -6.48
C PRO A 20 4.78 -12.83 -6.88
N ALA A 21 4.95 -11.58 -7.34
CA ALA A 21 6.20 -11.14 -7.95
C ALA A 21 7.35 -11.11 -6.93
N GLN A 22 8.48 -11.65 -7.36
CA GLN A 22 9.75 -11.55 -6.66
C GLN A 22 10.62 -10.41 -7.25
N GLY A 23 10.01 -9.52 -8.01
CA GLY A 23 10.66 -8.39 -8.64
C GLY A 23 9.65 -7.32 -9.03
N VAL A 24 10.13 -6.11 -9.16
CA VAL A 24 9.34 -4.90 -9.40
C VAL A 24 8.47 -5.02 -10.66
N VAL A 25 7.18 -4.82 -10.50
CA VAL A 25 6.16 -4.80 -11.55
C VAL A 25 5.87 -3.36 -12.01
N LEU A 26 5.66 -2.44 -11.06
CA LEU A 26 5.38 -1.03 -11.34
C LEU A 26 6.58 -0.14 -11.00
N ARG A 27 7.01 0.66 -11.99
CA ARG A 27 8.14 1.60 -11.88
C ARG A 27 7.76 3.04 -12.16
N THR A 28 6.76 3.25 -13.01
CA THR A 28 6.30 4.59 -13.39
C THR A 28 5.68 5.30 -12.19
N LEU A 29 5.95 6.58 -12.06
CA LEU A 29 5.34 7.38 -11.01
C LEU A 29 3.83 7.52 -11.26
N PRO A 30 3.02 7.42 -10.21
CA PRO A 30 1.57 7.53 -10.33
C PRO A 30 1.13 8.97 -10.58
N ARG A 31 -0.10 9.14 -11.01
CA ARG A 31 -0.81 10.41 -11.03
C ARG A 31 -0.99 10.95 -9.61
N ASP A 32 -1.14 12.25 -9.46
CA ASP A 32 -1.36 12.89 -8.15
C ASP A 32 -2.70 12.50 -7.51
N ASP A 33 -3.68 12.07 -8.30
CA ASP A 33 -4.98 11.59 -7.84
C ASP A 33 -5.08 10.06 -7.76
N ALA A 34 -3.96 9.35 -7.90
CA ALA A 34 -3.96 7.89 -7.93
C ALA A 34 -4.18 7.28 -6.53
N PHE A 35 -5.00 6.22 -6.50
CA PHE A 35 -5.06 5.27 -5.41
C PHE A 35 -4.46 3.93 -5.87
N ILE A 36 -3.43 3.48 -5.16
CA ILE A 36 -2.74 2.21 -5.44
C ILE A 36 -2.97 1.27 -4.26
N ALA A 37 -3.55 0.11 -4.51
CA ALA A 37 -3.61 -0.99 -3.55
C ALA A 37 -2.60 -2.08 -3.94
N ALA A 38 -1.53 -2.22 -3.17
CA ALA A 38 -0.50 -3.23 -3.38
C ALA A 38 -0.72 -4.38 -2.38
N VAL A 39 -1.21 -5.52 -2.87
CA VAL A 39 -1.68 -6.63 -2.02
C VAL A 39 -1.01 -7.97 -2.32
N GLY A 40 -0.12 -8.04 -3.32
CA GLY A 40 0.51 -9.30 -3.73
C GLY A 40 1.77 -9.65 -2.95
N ALA A 41 2.59 -8.67 -2.57
CA ALA A 41 3.81 -8.87 -1.80
C ALA A 41 3.52 -8.84 -0.29
N PHE A 42 3.86 -9.91 0.43
CA PHE A 42 3.55 -10.10 1.86
C PHE A 42 4.75 -10.58 2.68
N THR A 43 5.95 -10.49 2.14
CA THR A 43 7.18 -10.77 2.85
C THR A 43 8.22 -9.69 2.58
N PRO A 44 9.25 -9.49 3.44
CA PRO A 44 10.25 -8.45 3.25
C PRO A 44 11.11 -8.61 1.98
N LYS A 45 11.07 -9.80 1.35
CA LYS A 45 11.80 -10.09 0.10
C LYS A 45 10.96 -9.89 -1.16
N MET A 46 9.64 -9.87 -1.03
CA MET A 46 8.72 -9.69 -2.16
C MET A 46 8.50 -8.21 -2.43
N VAL A 47 8.45 -7.85 -3.70
CA VAL A 47 8.22 -6.48 -4.15
C VAL A 47 7.35 -6.46 -5.41
N GLU A 48 6.46 -5.50 -5.50
CA GLU A 48 5.65 -5.20 -6.69
C GLU A 48 5.96 -3.79 -7.20
N LEU A 49 6.33 -2.88 -6.29
CA LEU A 49 6.55 -1.46 -6.59
C LEU A 49 8.03 -1.12 -6.53
N SER A 50 8.48 -0.22 -7.39
CA SER A 50 9.86 0.26 -7.32
C SER A 50 10.10 1.11 -6.06
N PRO A 51 11.33 1.13 -5.53
CA PRO A 51 11.71 2.01 -4.43
C PRO A 51 11.45 3.49 -4.73
N GLU A 52 11.63 3.90 -5.99
CA GLU A 52 11.39 5.29 -6.44
C GLU A 52 9.92 5.65 -6.33
N LEU A 53 9.00 4.75 -6.77
CA LEU A 53 7.56 4.94 -6.66
C LEU A 53 7.15 5.06 -5.20
N CYS A 54 7.62 4.15 -4.34
CA CYS A 54 7.30 4.17 -2.91
C CYS A 54 7.77 5.47 -2.24
N ARG A 55 9.02 5.91 -2.52
CA ARG A 55 9.54 7.18 -2.00
C ARG A 55 8.77 8.38 -2.53
N HIS A 56 8.39 8.37 -3.80
CA HIS A 56 7.58 9.44 -4.38
C HIS A 56 6.25 9.59 -3.64
N VAL A 57 5.53 8.48 -3.42
CA VAL A 57 4.26 8.53 -2.67
C VAL A 57 4.48 8.97 -1.22
N ALA A 58 5.56 8.54 -0.57
CA ALA A 58 5.88 8.98 0.79
C ALA A 58 6.13 10.50 0.87
N GLN A 59 6.70 11.10 -0.16
CA GLN A 59 7.04 12.54 -0.21
C GLN A 59 5.87 13.42 -0.64
N HIS A 60 5.04 12.96 -1.58
CA HIS A 60 4.03 13.79 -2.24
C HIS A 60 2.59 13.38 -1.91
N GLY A 61 2.40 12.22 -1.31
CA GLY A 61 1.11 11.66 -1.04
C GLY A 61 1.01 11.05 0.36
N ARG A 62 0.37 9.88 0.43
CA ARG A 62 0.14 9.18 1.69
C ARG A 62 0.30 7.68 1.53
N ILE A 63 0.93 7.04 2.52
CA ILE A 63 0.99 5.58 2.63
C ILE A 63 0.16 5.14 3.83
N VAL A 64 -0.67 4.13 3.61
CA VAL A 64 -1.45 3.44 4.65
C VAL A 64 -1.10 1.97 4.59
N VAL A 65 -0.86 1.35 5.73
CA VAL A 65 -0.62 -0.09 5.84
C VAL A 65 -1.85 -0.79 6.42
N ASP A 66 -1.96 -2.08 6.21
CA ASP A 66 -3.07 -2.86 6.74
C ASP A 66 -3.01 -3.01 8.27
N THR A 67 -1.88 -3.47 8.79
CA THR A 67 -1.66 -3.69 10.22
C THR A 67 -0.27 -3.18 10.64
N ARG A 68 0.02 -3.24 11.94
CA ARG A 68 1.35 -2.88 12.46
C ARG A 68 2.43 -3.87 12.04
N ASP A 69 2.06 -5.11 11.72
CA ASP A 69 2.99 -6.16 11.30
C ASP A 69 3.68 -5.84 9.95
N ALA A 70 3.12 -4.89 9.20
CA ALA A 70 3.74 -4.35 7.98
C ALA A 70 5.16 -3.83 8.20
N ASP A 71 5.55 -3.44 9.42
CA ASP A 71 6.91 -3.00 9.77
C ASP A 71 7.97 -4.11 9.55
N HIS A 72 7.55 -5.38 9.47
CA HIS A 72 8.40 -6.54 9.20
C HIS A 72 8.13 -7.20 7.85
N GLU A 73 6.98 -6.94 7.23
CA GLU A 73 6.47 -7.70 6.08
C GLU A 73 6.38 -6.91 4.78
N ALA A 74 6.24 -5.59 4.85
CA ALA A 74 6.01 -4.74 3.68
C ALA A 74 7.27 -4.53 2.85
N GLY A 75 7.69 -5.56 2.11
CA GLY A 75 8.93 -5.57 1.33
C GLY A 75 9.08 -4.37 0.40
N ASP A 76 8.00 -3.91 -0.26
CA ASP A 76 8.01 -2.72 -1.10
C ASP A 76 8.52 -1.47 -0.36
N LEU A 77 8.04 -1.28 0.88
CA LEU A 77 8.38 -0.11 1.69
C LEU A 77 9.75 -0.26 2.35
N LEU A 78 10.04 -1.46 2.88
CA LEU A 78 11.31 -1.77 3.54
C LEU A 78 12.49 -1.65 2.57
N GLN A 79 12.37 -2.18 1.36
CA GLN A 79 13.40 -2.08 0.33
C GLN A 79 13.52 -0.67 -0.26
N ALA A 80 12.48 0.15 -0.14
CA ALA A 80 12.57 1.58 -0.45
C ALA A 80 13.29 2.39 0.65
N GLY A 81 13.64 1.77 1.79
CA GLY A 81 14.27 2.42 2.93
C GLY A 81 13.32 3.34 3.70
N LEU A 82 12.01 3.08 3.65
CA LEU A 82 11.02 3.86 4.36
C LEU A 82 10.83 3.36 5.79
N GLU A 83 10.62 4.29 6.72
CA GLU A 83 10.22 3.98 8.09
C GLU A 83 8.73 3.60 8.11
N VAL A 84 8.42 2.34 8.41
CA VAL A 84 7.06 1.81 8.36
C VAL A 84 6.31 1.93 9.68
N THR A 85 7.05 1.89 10.81
CA THR A 85 6.48 1.88 12.17
C THR A 85 5.54 3.06 12.46
N GLY A 86 5.82 4.22 11.87
CA GLY A 86 5.02 5.45 12.04
C GLY A 86 3.86 5.62 11.07
N LEU A 87 3.68 4.71 10.11
CA LEU A 87 2.61 4.82 9.12
C LEU A 87 1.23 4.57 9.73
N ALA A 88 0.22 5.24 9.16
CA ALA A 88 -1.16 4.99 9.55
C ALA A 88 -1.60 3.59 9.13
N THR A 89 -2.30 2.88 10.00
CA THR A 89 -2.92 1.61 9.67
C THR A 89 -4.33 1.82 9.10
N LEU A 90 -4.87 0.80 8.43
CA LEU A 90 -6.27 0.80 7.99
C LEU A 90 -7.23 1.05 9.17
N ALA A 91 -6.94 0.48 10.33
CA ALA A 91 -7.74 0.69 11.54
C ALA A 91 -7.71 2.16 12.01
N ASP A 92 -6.58 2.84 11.88
CA ASP A 92 -6.46 4.27 12.22
C ASP A 92 -7.30 5.11 11.26
N VAL A 93 -7.29 4.78 9.97
CA VAL A 93 -8.11 5.47 8.96
C VAL A 93 -9.60 5.29 9.25
N VAL A 94 -10.05 4.06 9.54
CA VAL A 94 -11.47 3.75 9.83
C VAL A 94 -11.96 4.46 11.10
N ARG A 95 -11.10 4.60 12.11
CA ARG A 95 -11.44 5.33 13.34
C ARG A 95 -11.44 6.85 13.18
N GLY A 96 -11.17 7.38 12.00
CA GLY A 96 -11.09 8.82 11.75
C GLY A 96 -9.81 9.47 12.28
N GLY A 97 -8.81 8.67 12.64
CA GLY A 97 -7.57 9.11 13.27
C GLY A 97 -6.47 9.59 12.31
N VAL A 98 -6.77 9.91 11.06
CA VAL A 98 -5.74 10.28 10.08
C VAL A 98 -5.32 11.76 10.14
N ALA A 99 -5.88 12.52 11.06
CA ALA A 99 -5.45 13.89 11.32
C ALA A 99 -4.35 13.89 12.41
N GLY A 100 -3.08 13.65 12.03
CA GLY A 100 -1.95 13.96 12.89
C GLY A 100 -1.10 12.82 13.41
N GLY A 101 -0.82 11.81 12.63
CA GLY A 101 0.30 10.89 12.94
C GLY A 101 1.63 11.64 12.91
N THR A 102 2.40 11.59 14.00
CA THR A 102 3.71 12.24 14.16
C THR A 102 4.84 11.60 13.33
N GLY A 103 4.52 10.64 12.49
CA GLY A 103 5.44 10.05 11.52
C GLY A 103 5.15 10.61 10.13
N GLY A 104 6.15 11.15 9.48
CA GLY A 104 6.16 11.96 8.26
C GLY A 104 5.42 11.49 6.98
N ALA A 105 4.30 10.80 7.11
CA ALA A 105 3.55 10.27 5.97
C ALA A 105 2.04 10.54 6.03
N ALA A 106 1.54 11.28 7.01
CA ALA A 106 0.12 11.65 7.10
C ALA A 106 -0.10 13.07 6.58
N ARG A 107 0.18 13.33 5.29
CA ARG A 107 -0.28 14.58 4.67
C ARG A 107 -1.77 14.42 4.37
N ALA A 108 -2.59 15.16 5.12
CA ALA A 108 -3.93 15.49 4.69
C ALA A 108 -3.80 16.50 3.54
N GLY A 109 -3.86 16.05 2.28
CA GLY A 109 -3.68 16.92 1.12
C GLY A 109 -3.81 16.15 -0.19
N PRO A 110 -3.88 16.87 -1.31
CA PRO A 110 -3.85 16.24 -2.62
C PRO A 110 -2.52 15.50 -2.83
N GLY A 111 -2.57 14.34 -3.43
CA GLY A 111 -1.42 13.51 -3.73
C GLY A 111 -1.80 12.03 -3.78
N PRO A 112 -0.96 11.18 -4.38
CA PRO A 112 -1.26 9.77 -4.53
C PRO A 112 -1.37 9.07 -3.17
N VAL A 113 -2.23 8.06 -3.11
CA VAL A 113 -2.41 7.22 -1.92
C VAL A 113 -1.95 5.81 -2.24
N LEU A 114 -1.05 5.28 -1.43
CA LEU A 114 -0.64 3.89 -1.47
C LEU A 114 -1.20 3.16 -0.25
N PHE A 115 -2.06 2.18 -0.49
CA PHE A 115 -2.45 1.19 0.51
C PHE A 115 -1.60 -0.07 0.31
N LYS A 116 -0.76 -0.38 1.29
CA LYS A 116 0.06 -1.59 1.29
C LYS A 116 -0.54 -2.60 2.24
N SER A 117 -0.92 -3.75 1.70
CA SER A 117 -1.41 -4.88 2.48
C SER A 117 -0.44 -6.05 2.41
N CYS A 118 -0.14 -6.64 3.56
CA CYS A 118 0.59 -7.90 3.70
C CYS A 118 -0.37 -9.05 4.07
N GLY A 119 -1.63 -8.71 4.39
CA GLY A 119 -2.65 -9.65 4.81
C GLY A 119 -2.69 -9.82 6.33
N TRP A 120 -3.84 -10.26 6.82
CA TRP A 120 -4.03 -10.56 8.23
C TRP A 120 -5.12 -11.62 8.41
N ALA A 121 -4.80 -12.72 9.08
CA ALA A 121 -5.71 -13.84 9.29
C ALA A 121 -7.03 -13.46 9.98
N GLY A 122 -7.05 -12.35 10.73
CA GLY A 122 -8.26 -11.83 11.34
C GLY A 122 -9.33 -11.40 10.33
N TRP A 123 -8.94 -10.99 9.11
CA TRP A 123 -9.90 -10.67 8.05
C TRP A 123 -10.54 -11.91 7.47
N ASP A 124 -9.76 -12.99 7.30
CA ASP A 124 -10.29 -14.28 6.86
C ASP A 124 -11.29 -14.83 7.87
N LEU A 125 -10.99 -14.70 9.16
CA LEU A 125 -11.90 -15.06 10.23
C LEU A 125 -13.17 -14.21 10.24
N ALA A 126 -13.06 -12.90 10.02
CA ALA A 126 -14.21 -12.00 9.94
C ALA A 126 -15.11 -12.35 8.74
N ALA A 127 -14.51 -12.62 7.58
CA ALA A 127 -15.23 -13.05 6.39
C ALA A 127 -15.91 -14.40 6.59
N ALA A 128 -15.20 -15.36 7.20
CA ALA A 128 -15.75 -16.68 7.50
C ALA A 128 -16.97 -16.62 8.45
N ARG A 129 -16.93 -15.74 9.45
CA ARG A 129 -18.07 -15.51 10.36
C ARG A 129 -19.32 -14.96 9.65
N LEU A 130 -19.16 -14.21 8.57
CA LEU A 130 -20.30 -13.75 7.77
C LEU A 130 -20.90 -14.88 6.91
N ALA A 131 -20.10 -15.86 6.54
CA ALA A 131 -20.54 -16.99 5.70
C ALA A 131 -21.20 -18.12 6.52
N VAL A 132 -20.98 -18.19 7.82
CA VAL A 132 -21.55 -19.20 8.70
C VAL A 132 -22.68 -18.54 9.52
N PRO A 133 -23.95 -18.80 9.20
CA PRO A 133 -25.08 -18.31 10.01
C PRO A 133 -24.98 -18.91 11.41
N GLY A 134 -25.04 -18.08 12.44
CA GLY A 134 -25.11 -18.51 13.84
C GLY A 134 -26.47 -19.13 14.21
#